data_5af0427603600bb9422997d86d941709
#
_entry.id   5af0427603600bb9422997d86d941709
#
_cell.length_a   1.000
_cell.length_b   1.000
_cell.length_c   1.000
_cell.angle_alpha   90.00
_cell.angle_beta   90.00
_cell.angle_gamma   90.00
#
_symmetry.space_group_name_H-M   'P 1'
#
loop_
_entity.id
_entity.type
_entity.pdbx_description
1 polymer ?
#
loop_
_entity_poly.entity_id
_entity_poly.type
_entity_poly.pdbx_seq_one_letter_code
_entity_poly.pdbx_strand_id
1 'polypeptide(L)'
;MAKIIVRNQTIKTLTKDGVDYICITDIARQKNPAEPKDVVKNWLRSKNTLEYLGLWEQLNNPNFKGVEFDPLLKEAGSNAFTMSPTRWVELTNAVGIVCKNGANGGTYAQRDIAFKFASWVSVEFELYLIKEFQRLKEEEQKQIGWSAKRELAKINYRIHTDAIKANLIPSEVTREQAAMKYADEADVLNIAMFGMTARQWREQNPDKKGNIRDYASINEPICLSNMENLNAVFINDGMPQSERLIKLNQIAIQQMRILEDTGGRNLLQ
;
A
#
# COMPACT_ATOMS: atom_id res chain seq x y z
N MET A 1 27.58 5.65 8.19
CA MET A 1 27.04 4.41 7.63
C MET A 1 25.85 4.00 8.48
N ALA A 2 24.69 3.89 7.88
CA ALA A 2 23.53 3.30 8.56
C ALA A 2 23.75 1.78 8.72
N LYS A 3 23.08 1.18 9.69
CA LYS A 3 23.17 -0.26 9.97
C LYS A 3 21.76 -0.83 10.01
N ILE A 4 21.57 -1.98 9.38
CA ILE A 4 20.33 -2.74 9.44
C ILE A 4 20.57 -3.95 10.34
N ILE A 5 19.67 -4.23 11.28
CA ILE A 5 19.77 -5.38 12.17
C ILE A 5 18.79 -6.43 11.69
N VAL A 6 19.31 -7.62 11.30
CA VAL A 6 18.50 -8.76 10.89
C VAL A 6 18.93 -9.98 11.73
N ARG A 7 18.01 -10.60 12.47
CA ARG A 7 18.29 -11.77 13.34
C ARG A 7 19.54 -11.60 14.21
N ASN A 8 19.66 -10.47 14.93
CA ASN A 8 20.80 -10.10 15.78
C ASN A 8 22.14 -9.89 15.06
N GLN A 9 22.16 -9.80 13.73
CA GLN A 9 23.34 -9.45 12.96
C GLN A 9 23.25 -8.03 12.42
N THR A 10 24.34 -7.29 12.54
CA THR A 10 24.48 -5.96 11.99
C THR A 10 24.96 -6.04 10.54
N ILE A 11 24.12 -5.64 9.59
CA ILE A 11 24.43 -5.53 8.18
C ILE A 11 24.78 -4.07 7.89
N LYS A 12 25.96 -3.82 7.36
CA LYS A 12 26.43 -2.49 6.99
C LYS A 12 25.74 -2.03 5.72
N THR A 13 25.48 -0.72 5.63
CA THR A 13 25.01 -0.07 4.42
C THR A 13 25.96 1.01 3.96
N LEU A 14 25.91 1.36 2.69
CA LEU A 14 26.67 2.38 2.04
C LEU A 14 25.75 3.19 1.13
N THR A 15 25.78 4.51 1.23
CA THR A 15 25.14 5.38 0.25
C THR A 15 26.22 5.94 -0.69
N LYS A 16 26.02 5.76 -2.00
CA LYS A 16 26.89 6.29 -3.05
C LYS A 16 26.01 6.92 -4.13
N ASP A 17 26.27 8.17 -4.47
CA ASP A 17 25.55 8.93 -5.50
C ASP A 17 24.02 8.94 -5.29
N GLY A 18 23.58 8.99 -4.02
CA GLY A 18 22.16 8.96 -3.63
C GLY A 18 21.51 7.57 -3.66
N VAL A 19 22.25 6.52 -4.02
CA VAL A 19 21.78 5.13 -4.05
C VAL A 19 22.29 4.36 -2.84
N ASP A 20 21.40 3.59 -2.21
CA ASP A 20 21.72 2.76 -1.04
C ASP A 20 22.15 1.35 -1.45
N TYR A 21 23.28 0.93 -0.88
CA TYR A 21 23.85 -0.40 -1.05
C TYR A 21 23.91 -1.14 0.28
N ILE A 22 23.65 -2.42 0.26
CA ILE A 22 23.64 -3.34 1.42
C ILE A 22 24.87 -4.25 1.32
N CYS A 23 25.58 -4.45 2.43
CA CYS A 23 26.76 -5.31 2.48
C CYS A 23 26.37 -6.80 2.36
N ILE A 24 26.50 -7.37 1.17
CA ILE A 24 26.21 -8.80 0.92
C ILE A 24 27.28 -9.72 1.55
N THR A 25 28.49 -9.21 1.82
CA THR A 25 29.49 -9.96 2.59
C THR A 25 29.04 -10.21 4.03
N ASP A 26 28.33 -9.24 4.65
CA ASP A 26 27.77 -9.43 5.99
C ASP A 26 26.62 -10.46 5.97
N ILE A 27 25.80 -10.46 4.93
CA ILE A 27 24.76 -11.48 4.71
C ILE A 27 25.41 -12.86 4.51
N ALA A 28 26.48 -12.95 3.72
CA ALA A 28 27.19 -14.18 3.43
C ALA A 28 27.78 -14.87 4.69
N ARG A 29 28.09 -14.09 5.76
CA ARG A 29 28.57 -14.62 7.05
C ARG A 29 27.55 -15.55 7.73
N GLN A 30 26.26 -15.42 7.40
CA GLN A 30 25.25 -16.35 7.93
C GLN A 30 25.47 -17.78 7.41
N LYS A 31 25.94 -17.93 6.18
CA LYS A 31 26.18 -19.22 5.53
C LYS A 31 27.59 -19.76 5.81
N ASN A 32 28.58 -18.89 5.78
CA ASN A 32 29.97 -19.24 6.07
C ASN A 32 30.66 -18.06 6.81
N PRO A 33 30.73 -18.10 8.14
CA PRO A 33 31.38 -17.06 8.94
C PRO A 33 32.87 -16.93 8.68
N ALA A 34 33.56 -18.04 8.37
CA ALA A 34 35.01 -18.05 8.15
C ALA A 34 35.39 -17.43 6.81
N GLU A 35 34.68 -17.81 5.73
CA GLU A 35 35.00 -17.40 4.37
C GLU A 35 33.78 -16.83 3.62
N PRO A 36 33.22 -15.67 4.07
CA PRO A 36 32.02 -15.11 3.48
C PRO A 36 32.24 -14.62 2.03
N LYS A 37 33.49 -14.31 1.66
CA LYS A 37 33.84 -13.91 0.30
C LYS A 37 33.62 -15.04 -0.71
N ASP A 38 33.84 -16.29 -0.29
CA ASP A 38 33.67 -17.46 -1.15
C ASP A 38 32.19 -17.75 -1.39
N VAL A 39 31.31 -17.44 -0.42
CA VAL A 39 29.86 -17.51 -0.62
C VAL A 39 29.44 -16.55 -1.74
N VAL A 40 29.95 -15.32 -1.75
CA VAL A 40 29.65 -14.33 -2.79
C VAL A 40 30.20 -14.78 -4.17
N LYS A 41 31.44 -15.30 -4.23
CA LYS A 41 32.01 -15.86 -5.47
C LYS A 41 31.20 -17.03 -6.00
N ASN A 42 30.78 -17.96 -5.12
CA ASN A 42 29.95 -19.10 -5.52
C ASN A 42 28.61 -18.68 -6.09
N TRP A 43 27.99 -17.65 -5.52
CA TRP A 43 26.77 -17.07 -6.06
C TRP A 43 26.98 -16.49 -7.47
N LEU A 44 28.09 -15.76 -7.71
CA LEU A 44 28.44 -15.18 -9.00
C LEU A 44 28.85 -16.22 -10.08
N ARG A 45 29.14 -17.48 -9.70
CA ARG A 45 29.40 -18.56 -10.67
C ARG A 45 28.15 -19.07 -11.35
N SER A 46 26.99 -18.87 -10.73
CA SER A 46 25.71 -19.35 -11.24
C SER A 46 25.28 -18.56 -12.47
N LYS A 47 24.88 -19.28 -13.54
CA LYS A 47 24.33 -18.66 -14.76
C LYS A 47 23.11 -17.81 -14.46
N ASN A 48 22.18 -18.32 -13.65
CA ASN A 48 20.98 -17.59 -13.21
C ASN A 48 21.32 -16.25 -12.48
N THR A 49 22.41 -16.25 -11.70
CA THR A 49 22.88 -15.02 -11.05
C THR A 49 23.36 -13.99 -12.06
N LEU A 50 24.18 -14.42 -13.04
CA LEU A 50 24.68 -13.50 -14.05
C LEU A 50 23.56 -12.99 -14.97
N GLU A 51 22.61 -13.83 -15.32
CA GLU A 51 21.40 -13.41 -16.07
C GLU A 51 20.64 -12.32 -15.31
N TYR A 52 20.42 -12.51 -14.01
CA TYR A 52 19.77 -11.52 -13.17
C TYR A 52 20.56 -10.21 -13.07
N LEU A 53 21.86 -10.28 -12.83
CA LEU A 53 22.71 -9.10 -12.73
C LEU A 53 22.79 -8.35 -14.05
N GLY A 54 22.95 -9.08 -15.18
CA GLY A 54 22.97 -8.49 -16.51
C GLY A 54 21.67 -7.76 -16.84
N LEU A 55 20.53 -8.38 -16.56
CA LEU A 55 19.22 -7.74 -16.75
C LEU A 55 19.06 -6.50 -15.85
N TRP A 56 19.47 -6.59 -14.58
CA TRP A 56 19.41 -5.45 -13.68
C TRP A 56 20.28 -4.28 -14.17
N GLU A 57 21.51 -4.56 -14.61
CA GLU A 57 22.41 -3.54 -15.16
C GLU A 57 21.85 -2.92 -16.45
N GLN A 58 21.30 -3.71 -17.37
CA GLN A 58 20.68 -3.20 -18.59
C GLN A 58 19.52 -2.23 -18.30
N LEU A 59 18.76 -2.48 -17.24
CA LEU A 59 17.62 -1.62 -16.85
C LEU A 59 18.05 -0.35 -16.10
N ASN A 60 19.18 -0.38 -15.37
CA ASN A 60 19.56 0.66 -14.44
C ASN A 60 20.89 1.36 -14.75
N ASN A 61 21.67 0.87 -15.72
CA ASN A 61 23.00 1.36 -16.03
C ASN A 61 23.16 1.60 -17.54
N PRO A 62 23.02 2.84 -18.02
CA PRO A 62 23.17 3.15 -19.46
C PRO A 62 24.59 2.90 -20.00
N ASN A 63 25.59 2.77 -19.12
CA ASN A 63 26.97 2.52 -19.47
C ASN A 63 27.39 1.05 -19.30
N PHE A 64 26.43 0.14 -19.15
CA PHE A 64 26.70 -1.29 -19.03
C PHE A 64 27.26 -1.86 -20.33
N LYS A 65 28.32 -2.63 -20.21
CA LYS A 65 29.01 -3.24 -21.36
C LYS A 65 28.42 -4.60 -21.71
N GLY A 66 27.29 -4.60 -22.42
CA GLY A 66 26.57 -5.82 -22.81
C GLY A 66 27.38 -6.74 -23.70
N VAL A 67 28.22 -6.21 -24.57
CA VAL A 67 29.08 -7.00 -25.48
C VAL A 67 30.09 -7.85 -24.70
N GLU A 68 30.69 -7.28 -23.64
CA GLU A 68 31.64 -7.98 -22.77
C GLU A 68 30.91 -8.93 -21.80
N PHE A 69 29.62 -8.72 -21.53
CA PHE A 69 28.78 -9.59 -20.71
C PHE A 69 28.40 -10.89 -21.43
N ASP A 70 28.11 -10.88 -22.71
CA ASP A 70 27.63 -12.04 -23.47
C ASP A 70 28.55 -13.27 -23.37
N PRO A 71 29.90 -13.15 -23.56
CA PRO A 71 30.80 -14.27 -23.34
C PRO A 71 30.78 -14.83 -21.92
N LEU A 72 30.73 -13.95 -20.93
CA LEU A 72 30.66 -14.36 -19.52
C LEU A 72 29.43 -15.18 -19.21
N LEU A 73 28.28 -14.81 -19.78
CA LEU A 73 27.03 -15.52 -19.62
C LEU A 73 27.06 -16.92 -20.29
N LYS A 74 27.76 -17.07 -21.44
CA LYS A 74 27.91 -18.35 -22.09
C LYS A 74 28.78 -19.33 -21.29
N GLU A 75 29.81 -18.84 -20.62
CA GLU A 75 30.72 -19.65 -19.79
C GLU A 75 30.16 -19.93 -18.38
N ALA A 76 29.22 -19.11 -17.91
CA ALA A 76 28.66 -19.20 -16.58
C ALA A 76 28.01 -20.56 -16.30
N GLY A 77 28.25 -21.07 -15.08
CA GLY A 77 27.77 -22.40 -14.66
C GLY A 77 28.66 -23.55 -15.03
N SER A 78 29.70 -23.36 -15.89
CA SER A 78 30.69 -24.38 -16.13
C SER A 78 31.62 -24.57 -14.91
N ASN A 79 32.23 -25.76 -14.80
CA ASN A 79 33.12 -26.08 -13.66
C ASN A 79 34.36 -25.16 -13.63
N ALA A 80 34.87 -24.74 -14.76
CA ALA A 80 36.02 -23.88 -14.89
C ALA A 80 35.71 -22.38 -14.66
N PHE A 81 34.44 -21.99 -14.74
CA PHE A 81 34.04 -20.60 -14.63
C PHE A 81 34.18 -20.09 -13.21
N THR A 82 34.87 -18.96 -13.06
CA THR A 82 35.01 -18.24 -11.79
C THR A 82 34.74 -16.76 -12.02
N MET A 83 33.98 -16.15 -11.11
CA MET A 83 33.67 -14.73 -11.14
C MET A 83 33.84 -14.12 -9.74
N SER A 84 34.58 -13.03 -9.64
CA SER A 84 34.65 -12.21 -8.44
C SER A 84 33.86 -10.93 -8.61
N PRO A 85 33.38 -10.32 -7.52
CA PRO A 85 32.68 -9.03 -7.59
C PRO A 85 33.50 -7.93 -8.29
N THR A 86 34.81 -7.87 -8.01
CA THR A 86 35.73 -6.89 -8.64
C THR A 86 35.81 -7.11 -10.13
N ARG A 87 36.07 -8.36 -10.55
CA ARG A 87 36.14 -8.72 -11.97
C ARG A 87 34.83 -8.43 -12.72
N TRP A 88 33.68 -8.69 -12.07
CA TRP A 88 32.37 -8.35 -12.62
C TRP A 88 32.26 -6.85 -12.93
N VAL A 89 32.58 -6.00 -11.94
CA VAL A 89 32.52 -4.53 -12.09
C VAL A 89 33.47 -4.03 -13.17
N GLU A 90 34.72 -4.53 -13.18
CA GLU A 90 35.76 -4.09 -14.14
C GLU A 90 35.41 -4.46 -15.58
N LEU A 91 34.93 -5.70 -15.82
CA LEU A 91 34.64 -6.16 -17.17
C LEU A 91 33.39 -5.52 -17.74
N THR A 92 32.34 -5.38 -16.93
CA THR A 92 30.99 -4.99 -17.43
C THR A 92 30.63 -3.54 -17.15
N ASN A 93 31.51 -2.80 -16.46
CA ASN A 93 31.22 -1.45 -15.96
C ASN A 93 29.93 -1.41 -15.09
N ALA A 94 29.73 -2.46 -14.31
CA ALA A 94 28.55 -2.62 -13.45
C ALA A 94 28.52 -1.57 -12.35
N VAL A 95 27.31 -1.08 -12.03
CA VAL A 95 27.06 -0.13 -10.93
C VAL A 95 26.28 -0.76 -9.78
N GLY A 96 25.57 -1.85 -10.03
CA GLY A 96 24.76 -2.53 -9.02
C GLY A 96 25.55 -3.19 -7.89
N ILE A 97 26.86 -3.41 -8.10
CA ILE A 97 27.78 -3.97 -7.10
C ILE A 97 28.96 -3.01 -6.89
N VAL A 98 29.32 -2.76 -5.63
CA VAL A 98 30.45 -1.92 -5.23
C VAL A 98 31.37 -2.73 -4.31
N CYS A 99 32.64 -2.77 -4.65
CA CYS A 99 33.68 -3.41 -3.85
C CYS A 99 34.45 -2.38 -3.04
N LYS A 100 34.61 -2.60 -1.72
CA LYS A 100 35.44 -1.79 -0.84
C LYS A 100 36.52 -2.63 -0.21
N ASN A 101 37.75 -2.05 -0.13
CA ASN A 101 38.90 -2.63 0.54
C ASN A 101 39.09 -2.02 1.94
N GLY A 102 39.91 -2.67 2.78
CA GLY A 102 40.25 -2.19 4.12
C GLY A 102 39.40 -2.74 5.26
N ALA A 103 39.56 -2.17 6.47
CA ALA A 103 38.93 -2.66 7.70
C ALA A 103 37.40 -2.69 7.68
N ASN A 104 36.75 -1.81 6.91
CA ASN A 104 35.32 -1.80 6.64
C ASN A 104 35.00 -2.32 5.20
N GLY A 105 35.93 -3.10 4.64
CA GLY A 105 35.82 -3.67 3.32
C GLY A 105 34.67 -4.68 3.22
N GLY A 106 34.27 -4.95 1.97
CA GLY A 106 33.23 -5.90 1.64
C GLY A 106 32.64 -5.64 0.27
N THR A 107 31.79 -6.54 -0.16
CA THR A 107 30.96 -6.39 -1.36
C THR A 107 29.62 -5.83 -0.96
N TYR A 108 29.27 -4.71 -1.55
CA TYR A 108 28.01 -4.03 -1.36
C TYR A 108 27.19 -4.14 -2.63
N ALA A 109 25.91 -4.42 -2.53
CA ALA A 109 25.01 -4.55 -3.65
C ALA A 109 23.81 -3.61 -3.50
N GLN A 110 23.30 -3.12 -4.62
CA GLN A 110 22.06 -2.37 -4.66
C GLN A 110 20.92 -3.24 -4.07
N ARG A 111 19.89 -2.62 -3.55
CA ARG A 111 18.84 -3.27 -2.76
C ARG A 111 18.26 -4.54 -3.41
N ASP A 112 17.90 -4.46 -4.69
CA ASP A 112 17.28 -5.59 -5.40
C ASP A 112 18.25 -6.77 -5.52
N ILE A 113 19.51 -6.46 -5.84
CA ILE A 113 20.59 -7.43 -5.95
C ILE A 113 20.90 -8.06 -4.58
N ALA A 114 20.91 -7.24 -3.52
CA ALA A 114 21.12 -7.71 -2.16
C ALA A 114 19.99 -8.64 -1.68
N PHE A 115 18.74 -8.35 -2.02
CA PHE A 115 17.61 -9.22 -1.72
C PHE A 115 17.67 -10.53 -2.52
N LYS A 116 18.03 -10.47 -3.79
CA LYS A 116 18.26 -11.69 -4.61
C LYS A 116 19.36 -12.56 -4.01
N PHE A 117 20.46 -11.96 -3.55
CA PHE A 117 21.54 -12.68 -2.86
C PHE A 117 21.06 -13.29 -1.53
N ALA A 118 20.34 -12.53 -0.71
CA ALA A 118 19.83 -13.00 0.57
C ALA A 118 18.85 -14.19 0.41
N SER A 119 18.00 -14.16 -0.61
CA SER A 119 17.11 -15.27 -0.97
C SER A 119 17.89 -16.52 -1.38
N TRP A 120 18.99 -16.36 -2.12
CA TRP A 120 19.88 -17.49 -2.47
C TRP A 120 20.64 -18.05 -1.26
N VAL A 121 20.97 -17.21 -0.27
CA VAL A 121 21.66 -17.63 0.96
C VAL A 121 20.73 -18.37 1.91
N SER A 122 19.48 -17.95 2.05
CA SER A 122 18.51 -18.45 3.01
C SER A 122 17.14 -18.67 2.38
N VAL A 123 16.70 -19.92 2.36
CA VAL A 123 15.37 -20.31 1.87
C VAL A 123 14.26 -19.72 2.76
N GLU A 124 14.50 -19.62 4.07
CA GLU A 124 13.57 -18.99 5.01
C GLU A 124 13.39 -17.50 4.68
N PHE A 125 14.47 -16.82 4.31
CA PHE A 125 14.40 -15.41 3.91
C PHE A 125 13.64 -15.25 2.59
N GLU A 126 13.85 -16.14 1.63
CA GLU A 126 13.09 -16.16 0.38
C GLU A 126 11.58 -16.31 0.63
N LEU A 127 11.22 -17.29 1.46
CA LEU A 127 9.82 -17.51 1.83
C LEU A 127 9.22 -16.32 2.57
N TYR A 128 10.00 -15.68 3.46
CA TYR A 128 9.59 -14.47 4.15
C TYR A 128 9.29 -13.32 3.18
N LEU A 129 10.19 -13.08 2.21
CA LEU A 129 9.98 -12.04 1.19
C LEU A 129 8.71 -12.26 0.36
N ILE A 130 8.45 -13.50 -0.05
CA ILE A 130 7.25 -13.86 -0.80
C ILE A 130 6.00 -13.58 0.03
N LYS A 131 5.99 -14.01 1.29
CA LYS A 131 4.85 -13.79 2.20
C LYS A 131 4.61 -12.32 2.49
N GLU A 132 5.68 -11.56 2.70
CA GLU A 132 5.59 -10.13 2.96
C GLU A 132 5.10 -9.36 1.73
N PHE A 133 5.54 -9.75 0.53
CA PHE A 133 5.01 -9.18 -0.71
C PHE A 133 3.50 -9.44 -0.86
N GLN A 134 3.04 -10.68 -0.57
CA GLN A 134 1.62 -11.02 -0.61
C GLN A 134 0.82 -10.16 0.38
N ARG A 135 1.31 -10.05 1.64
CA ARG A 135 0.69 -9.22 2.68
C ARG A 135 0.58 -7.76 2.26
N LEU A 136 1.66 -7.17 1.72
CA LEU A 136 1.68 -5.78 1.26
C LEU A 136 0.73 -5.56 0.08
N LYS A 137 0.61 -6.52 -0.84
CA LYS A 137 -0.35 -6.43 -1.95
C LYS A 137 -1.79 -6.48 -1.48
N GLU A 138 -2.10 -7.32 -0.51
CA GLU A 138 -3.44 -7.36 0.11
C GLU A 138 -3.75 -6.05 0.82
N GLU A 139 -2.79 -5.47 1.56
CA GLU A 139 -2.96 -4.18 2.22
C GLU A 139 -3.13 -3.03 1.19
N GLU A 140 -2.33 -3.01 0.13
CA GLU A 140 -2.45 -2.03 -0.96
C GLU A 140 -3.85 -2.07 -1.59
N GLN A 141 -4.36 -3.27 -1.89
CA GLN A 141 -5.72 -3.44 -2.43
C GLN A 141 -6.79 -2.92 -1.46
N LYS A 142 -6.65 -3.21 -0.16
CA LYS A 142 -7.56 -2.67 0.86
C LYS A 142 -7.50 -1.15 0.90
N GLN A 143 -6.31 -0.55 0.89
CA GLN A 143 -6.12 0.92 0.92
C GLN A 143 -6.72 1.61 -0.31
N ILE A 144 -6.54 1.04 -1.51
CA ILE A 144 -7.15 1.57 -2.75
C ILE A 144 -8.67 1.56 -2.63
N GLY A 145 -9.25 0.46 -2.16
CA GLY A 145 -10.69 0.35 -1.91
C GLY A 145 -11.22 1.40 -0.91
N TRP A 146 -10.48 1.64 0.18
CA TRP A 146 -10.81 2.68 1.18
C TRP A 146 -10.70 4.10 0.62
N SER A 147 -9.68 4.37 -0.19
CA SER A 147 -9.48 5.69 -0.81
C SER A 147 -10.60 6.02 -1.78
N ALA A 148 -10.98 5.09 -2.66
CA ALA A 148 -12.09 5.27 -3.60
C ALA A 148 -13.44 5.50 -2.87
N LYS A 149 -13.72 4.70 -1.84
CA LYS A 149 -14.93 4.87 -1.01
C LYS A 149 -14.98 6.23 -0.33
N ARG A 150 -13.85 6.70 0.19
CA ARG A 150 -13.74 8.02 0.85
C ARG A 150 -13.97 9.18 -0.12
N GLU A 151 -13.42 9.09 -1.34
CA GLU A 151 -13.64 10.12 -2.35
C GLU A 151 -15.09 10.15 -2.84
N LEU A 152 -15.71 9.00 -3.06
CA LEU A 152 -17.14 8.91 -3.39
C LEU A 152 -18.02 9.51 -2.29
N ALA A 153 -17.73 9.22 -1.02
CA ALA A 153 -18.46 9.80 0.10
C ALA A 153 -18.33 11.33 0.16
N LYS A 154 -17.15 11.89 -0.09
CA LYS A 154 -16.96 13.34 -0.16
C LYS A 154 -17.76 13.97 -1.30
N ILE A 155 -17.74 13.36 -2.48
CA ILE A 155 -18.48 13.84 -3.65
C ILE A 155 -19.98 13.83 -3.37
N ASN A 156 -20.52 12.73 -2.85
CA ASN A 156 -21.93 12.61 -2.53
C ASN A 156 -22.38 13.56 -1.43
N TYR A 157 -21.56 13.72 -0.39
CA TYR A 157 -21.78 14.74 0.64
C TYR A 157 -21.87 16.16 0.05
N ARG A 158 -20.97 16.49 -0.88
CA ARG A 158 -20.98 17.79 -1.55
C ARG A 158 -22.23 17.96 -2.42
N ILE A 159 -22.59 16.96 -3.22
CA ILE A 159 -23.81 16.98 -4.03
C ILE A 159 -25.03 17.22 -3.13
N HIS A 160 -25.10 16.53 -1.99
CA HIS A 160 -26.21 16.68 -1.05
C HIS A 160 -26.25 18.09 -0.42
N THR A 161 -25.13 18.60 0.05
CA THR A 161 -25.06 19.94 0.67
C THR A 161 -25.33 21.05 -0.34
N ASP A 162 -24.92 20.91 -1.61
CA ASP A 162 -25.23 21.85 -2.68
C ASP A 162 -26.74 21.86 -3.00
N ALA A 163 -27.38 20.69 -3.03
CA ALA A 163 -28.84 20.58 -3.22
C ALA A 163 -29.62 21.24 -2.06
N ILE A 164 -29.20 21.04 -0.82
CA ILE A 164 -29.78 21.70 0.36
C ILE A 164 -29.64 23.22 0.23
N LYS A 165 -28.44 23.69 -0.11
CA LYS A 165 -28.15 25.13 -0.28
C LYS A 165 -29.02 25.76 -1.35
N ALA A 166 -29.16 25.10 -2.50
CA ALA A 166 -29.89 25.64 -3.64
C ALA A 166 -31.41 25.67 -3.43
N ASN A 167 -31.99 24.67 -2.75
CA ASN A 167 -33.43 24.47 -2.73
C ASN A 167 -34.08 24.69 -1.35
N LEU A 168 -33.31 24.54 -0.25
CA LEU A 168 -33.88 24.53 1.10
C LEU A 168 -33.40 25.69 1.98
N ILE A 169 -32.40 26.47 1.53
CA ILE A 169 -31.86 27.61 2.26
C ILE A 169 -32.19 28.90 1.50
N PRO A 170 -33.10 29.76 2.00
CA PRO A 170 -33.34 31.08 1.42
C PRO A 170 -32.07 31.97 1.49
N SER A 171 -31.93 32.89 0.50
CA SER A 171 -30.76 33.77 0.38
C SER A 171 -30.59 34.75 1.56
N GLU A 172 -31.65 34.98 2.34
CA GLU A 172 -31.72 36.02 3.37
C GLU A 172 -31.52 35.48 4.81
N VAL A 173 -31.19 34.18 4.97
CA VAL A 173 -31.02 33.59 6.31
C VAL A 173 -29.62 33.82 6.89
N THR A 174 -29.53 33.86 8.20
CA THR A 174 -28.22 33.92 8.90
C THR A 174 -27.43 32.63 8.77
N ARG A 175 -26.12 32.67 9.08
CA ARG A 175 -25.27 31.47 9.09
C ARG A 175 -25.77 30.43 10.10
N GLU A 176 -26.27 30.84 11.24
CA GLU A 176 -26.81 29.95 12.28
C GLU A 176 -28.07 29.22 11.77
N GLN A 177 -28.99 29.96 11.13
CA GLN A 177 -30.20 29.38 10.53
C GLN A 177 -29.86 28.39 9.40
N ALA A 178 -28.89 28.73 8.56
CA ALA A 178 -28.41 27.79 7.53
C ALA A 178 -27.78 26.52 8.15
N ALA A 179 -26.99 26.68 9.22
CA ALA A 179 -26.39 25.55 9.95
C ALA A 179 -27.45 24.62 10.56
N MET A 180 -28.52 25.18 11.13
CA MET A 180 -29.66 24.39 11.61
C MET A 180 -30.32 23.59 10.50
N LYS A 181 -30.51 24.18 9.31
CA LYS A 181 -31.11 23.47 8.18
C LYS A 181 -30.23 22.33 7.67
N TYR A 182 -28.90 22.51 7.64
CA TYR A 182 -27.98 21.41 7.33
C TYR A 182 -28.03 20.30 8.37
N ALA A 183 -28.16 20.64 9.67
CA ALA A 183 -28.27 19.66 10.73
C ALA A 183 -29.59 18.87 10.64
N ASP A 184 -30.71 19.54 10.35
CA ASP A 184 -32.01 18.90 10.15
C ASP A 184 -31.96 17.90 8.98
N GLU A 185 -31.36 18.29 7.87
CA GLU A 185 -31.22 17.43 6.68
C GLU A 185 -30.24 16.26 6.93
N ALA A 186 -29.19 16.47 7.74
CA ALA A 186 -28.32 15.39 8.17
C ALA A 186 -29.05 14.40 9.09
N ASP A 187 -29.98 14.89 9.94
CA ASP A 187 -30.79 14.04 10.81
C ASP A 187 -31.89 13.27 10.04
N VAL A 188 -32.38 13.76 8.91
CA VAL A 188 -33.23 12.95 7.99
C VAL A 188 -32.51 11.65 7.58
N LEU A 189 -31.23 11.76 7.19
CA LEU A 189 -30.42 10.62 6.83
C LEU A 189 -30.10 9.72 8.04
N ASN A 190 -29.81 10.32 9.20
CA ASN A 190 -29.53 9.57 10.43
C ASN A 190 -30.78 8.78 10.89
N ILE A 191 -31.96 9.40 10.84
CA ILE A 191 -33.22 8.74 11.20
C ILE A 191 -33.53 7.62 10.20
N ALA A 192 -33.40 7.89 8.91
CA ALA A 192 -33.64 6.90 7.87
C ALA A 192 -32.74 5.67 7.97
N MET A 193 -31.49 5.86 8.39
CA MET A 193 -30.47 4.78 8.47
C MET A 193 -30.45 4.11 9.85
N PHE A 194 -30.46 4.89 10.92
CA PHE A 194 -30.20 4.44 12.30
C PHE A 194 -31.43 4.54 13.24
N GLY A 195 -32.54 5.11 12.75
CA GLY A 195 -33.75 5.28 13.55
C GLY A 195 -33.68 6.42 14.58
N MET A 196 -32.62 7.23 14.59
CA MET A 196 -32.46 8.29 15.60
C MET A 196 -31.65 9.48 15.07
N THR A 197 -31.81 10.65 15.71
CA THR A 197 -31.03 11.84 15.41
C THR A 197 -29.61 11.78 16.02
N ALA A 198 -28.71 12.63 15.56
CA ALA A 198 -27.40 12.76 16.14
C ALA A 198 -27.45 13.20 17.62
N ARG A 199 -28.46 14.00 18.00
CA ARG A 199 -28.70 14.43 19.39
C ARG A 199 -29.13 13.26 20.26
N GLN A 200 -30.15 12.50 19.85
CA GLN A 200 -30.64 11.32 20.57
C GLN A 200 -29.52 10.29 20.80
N TRP A 201 -28.68 10.06 19.78
CA TRP A 201 -27.56 9.15 19.94
C TRP A 201 -26.56 9.61 21.00
N ARG A 202 -26.22 10.91 21.05
CA ARG A 202 -25.31 11.47 22.07
C ARG A 202 -25.88 11.35 23.46
N GLU A 203 -27.19 11.60 23.66
CA GLU A 203 -27.86 11.45 24.92
C GLU A 203 -27.85 10.00 25.43
N GLN A 204 -27.94 9.02 24.51
CA GLN A 204 -27.86 7.58 24.82
C GLN A 204 -26.43 7.06 25.00
N ASN A 205 -25.42 7.79 24.52
CA ASN A 205 -24.02 7.37 24.56
C ASN A 205 -23.10 8.47 25.10
N PRO A 206 -23.27 8.92 26.35
CA PRO A 206 -22.57 10.07 26.93
C PRO A 206 -21.04 9.83 27.02
N ASP A 207 -20.60 8.57 27.15
CA ASP A 207 -19.20 8.19 27.29
C ASP A 207 -18.47 8.07 25.95
N LYS A 208 -19.19 8.11 24.82
CA LYS A 208 -18.60 7.99 23.50
C LYS A 208 -18.31 9.36 22.88
N LYS A 209 -17.10 9.52 22.30
CA LYS A 209 -16.73 10.72 21.56
C LYS A 209 -17.18 10.62 20.10
N GLY A 210 -17.55 11.76 19.48
CA GLY A 210 -17.92 11.81 18.07
C GLY A 210 -19.43 11.73 17.85
N ASN A 211 -19.85 11.04 16.81
CA ASN A 211 -21.26 10.91 16.40
C ASN A 211 -21.58 9.48 15.97
N ILE A 212 -22.88 9.21 15.68
CA ILE A 212 -23.37 7.88 15.30
C ILE A 212 -22.64 7.29 14.10
N ARG A 213 -22.23 8.11 13.13
CA ARG A 213 -21.54 7.66 11.90
C ARG A 213 -20.12 7.17 12.17
N ASP A 214 -19.48 7.60 13.25
CA ASP A 214 -18.13 7.18 13.63
C ASP A 214 -18.12 5.75 14.19
N TYR A 215 -19.28 5.24 14.58
CA TYR A 215 -19.48 3.89 15.11
C TYR A 215 -20.23 2.97 14.15
N ALA A 216 -20.42 3.44 12.92
CA ALA A 216 -21.08 2.67 11.86
C ALA A 216 -20.21 1.51 11.38
N SER A 217 -20.84 0.39 11.04
CA SER A 217 -20.19 -0.76 10.38
C SER A 217 -19.71 -0.38 8.97
N ILE A 218 -18.92 -1.24 8.32
CA ILE A 218 -18.38 -0.95 6.99
C ILE A 218 -19.48 -0.76 5.91
N ASN A 219 -20.63 -1.35 6.08
CA ASN A 219 -21.74 -1.30 5.12
C ASN A 219 -22.57 -0.02 5.25
N GLU A 220 -22.72 0.49 6.48
CA GLU A 220 -23.54 1.67 6.75
C GLU A 220 -23.01 2.95 6.08
N PRO A 221 -21.72 3.29 6.09
CA PRO A 221 -21.19 4.42 5.32
C PRO A 221 -21.40 4.32 3.82
N ILE A 222 -21.39 3.10 3.25
CA ILE A 222 -21.69 2.88 1.82
C ILE A 222 -23.14 3.22 1.53
N CYS A 223 -24.07 2.68 2.33
CA CYS A 223 -25.48 2.95 2.21
C CYS A 223 -25.76 4.45 2.41
N LEU A 224 -25.18 5.07 3.43
CA LEU A 224 -25.33 6.49 3.73
C LEU A 224 -24.89 7.40 2.57
N SER A 225 -23.76 7.08 1.94
CA SER A 225 -23.27 7.82 0.77
C SER A 225 -24.21 7.75 -0.41
N ASN A 226 -24.84 6.59 -0.65
CA ASN A 226 -25.88 6.46 -1.68
C ASN A 226 -27.14 7.24 -1.31
N MET A 227 -27.53 7.23 -0.04
CA MET A 227 -28.68 7.98 0.45
C MET A 227 -28.46 9.49 0.34
N GLU A 228 -27.27 10.01 0.56
CA GLU A 228 -26.92 11.42 0.37
C GLU A 228 -27.17 11.85 -1.08
N ASN A 229 -26.75 11.04 -2.04
CA ASN A 229 -26.97 11.33 -3.46
C ASN A 229 -28.46 11.29 -3.81
N LEU A 230 -29.19 10.24 -3.39
CA LEU A 230 -30.62 10.12 -3.65
C LEU A 230 -31.43 11.23 -2.96
N ASN A 231 -31.07 11.63 -1.74
CA ASN A 231 -31.71 12.75 -1.06
C ASN A 231 -31.50 14.06 -1.82
N ALA A 232 -30.33 14.27 -2.42
CA ALA A 232 -30.09 15.45 -3.27
C ALA A 232 -31.03 15.47 -4.48
N VAL A 233 -31.26 14.33 -5.14
CA VAL A 233 -32.23 14.21 -6.24
C VAL A 233 -33.65 14.54 -5.75
N PHE A 234 -34.08 13.95 -4.63
CA PHE A 234 -35.41 14.21 -4.07
C PHE A 234 -35.61 15.66 -3.62
N ILE A 235 -34.56 16.32 -3.14
CA ILE A 235 -34.59 17.76 -2.81
C ILE A 235 -34.74 18.61 -4.09
N ASN A 236 -33.99 18.28 -5.15
CA ASN A 236 -34.09 18.97 -6.43
C ASN A 236 -35.46 18.81 -7.09
N ASP A 237 -36.11 17.65 -6.89
CA ASP A 237 -37.47 17.36 -7.35
C ASP A 237 -38.55 18.04 -6.47
N GLY A 238 -38.17 18.77 -5.43
CA GLY A 238 -39.09 19.46 -4.53
C GLY A 238 -39.88 18.53 -3.58
N MET A 239 -39.41 17.31 -3.36
CA MET A 239 -40.11 16.34 -2.52
C MET A 239 -40.12 16.78 -1.06
N PRO A 240 -41.27 16.78 -0.34
CA PRO A 240 -41.37 17.12 1.07
C PRO A 240 -40.48 16.24 1.95
N GLN A 241 -39.93 16.82 3.03
CA GLN A 241 -39.02 16.13 3.96
C GLN A 241 -39.59 14.82 4.52
N SER A 242 -40.89 14.81 4.89
CA SER A 242 -41.57 13.63 5.40
C SER A 242 -41.60 12.47 4.40
N GLU A 243 -41.82 12.76 3.13
CA GLU A 243 -41.84 11.75 2.06
C GLU A 243 -40.41 11.26 1.77
N ARG A 244 -39.43 12.18 1.78
CA ARG A 244 -38.02 11.81 1.60
C ARG A 244 -37.55 10.87 2.70
N LEU A 245 -37.91 11.14 3.95
CA LEU A 245 -37.59 10.27 5.09
C LEU A 245 -38.10 8.83 4.88
N ILE A 246 -39.35 8.68 4.50
CA ILE A 246 -39.98 7.36 4.26
C ILE A 246 -39.24 6.62 3.12
N LYS A 247 -39.04 7.28 1.97
CA LYS A 247 -38.35 6.67 0.84
C LYS A 247 -36.90 6.29 1.16
N LEU A 248 -36.15 7.17 1.84
CA LEU A 248 -34.77 6.91 2.23
C LEU A 248 -34.67 5.75 3.22
N ASN A 249 -35.61 5.63 4.18
CA ASN A 249 -35.65 4.48 5.07
C ASN A 249 -35.91 3.16 4.33
N GLN A 250 -36.83 3.13 3.38
CA GLN A 250 -37.08 1.95 2.55
C GLN A 250 -35.83 1.55 1.73
N ILE A 251 -35.14 2.55 1.16
CA ILE A 251 -33.90 2.36 0.41
C ILE A 251 -32.78 1.84 1.34
N ALA A 252 -32.64 2.40 2.54
CA ALA A 252 -31.66 1.95 3.53
C ALA A 252 -31.85 0.47 3.88
N ILE A 253 -33.07 0.07 4.19
CA ILE A 253 -33.41 -1.34 4.51
C ILE A 253 -33.05 -2.26 3.34
N GLN A 254 -33.41 -1.89 2.11
CA GLN A 254 -33.12 -2.70 0.93
C GLN A 254 -31.62 -2.81 0.66
N GLN A 255 -30.89 -1.69 0.73
CA GLN A 255 -29.45 -1.67 0.46
C GLN A 255 -28.65 -2.40 1.54
N MET A 256 -28.99 -2.22 2.83
CA MET A 256 -28.34 -2.92 3.91
C MET A 256 -28.50 -4.44 3.78
N ARG A 257 -29.68 -4.92 3.44
CA ARG A 257 -29.89 -6.35 3.19
C ARG A 257 -28.98 -6.90 2.09
N ILE A 258 -28.83 -6.18 0.98
CA ILE A 258 -27.95 -6.59 -0.13
C ILE A 258 -26.47 -6.56 0.30
N LEU A 259 -26.05 -5.52 1.03
CA LEU A 259 -24.67 -5.36 1.50
C LEU A 259 -24.29 -6.44 2.52
N GLU A 260 -25.20 -6.85 3.40
CA GLU A 260 -25.00 -7.93 4.37
C GLU A 260 -24.91 -9.29 3.65
N ASP A 261 -25.77 -9.58 2.70
CA ASP A 261 -25.73 -10.80 1.89
C ASP A 261 -24.43 -10.91 1.08
N THR A 262 -23.93 -9.79 0.56
CA THR A 262 -22.68 -9.75 -0.23
C THR A 262 -21.44 -9.87 0.67
N GLY A 263 -21.45 -9.24 1.85
CA GLY A 263 -20.37 -9.34 2.84
C GLY A 263 -20.20 -10.77 3.38
N GLY A 264 -21.29 -11.50 3.57
CA GLY A 264 -21.25 -12.90 3.99
C GLY A 264 -20.64 -13.85 2.96
N ARG A 265 -20.82 -13.59 1.66
CA ARG A 265 -20.24 -14.40 0.58
C ARG A 265 -18.73 -14.23 0.40
N ASN A 266 -18.20 -13.04 0.66
CA ASN A 266 -16.76 -12.76 0.53
C ASN A 266 -15.92 -13.28 1.72
N LEU A 267 -16.56 -13.72 2.81
CA LEU A 267 -15.88 -14.35 3.95
C LEU A 267 -15.77 -15.88 3.84
N LEU A 268 -16.39 -16.47 2.80
CA LEU A 268 -16.42 -17.92 2.54
C LEU A 268 -15.64 -18.33 1.29
N GLN A 269 -14.95 -17.42 0.62
CA GLN A 269 -13.99 -17.66 -0.45
C GLN A 269 -12.58 -17.25 0.00
#